data_1c4a0dfb042d94e5d7904840d64f5096
#
_entry.id   1c4a0dfb042d94e5d7904840d64f5096
#
_cell.length_a   1.000
_cell.length_b   1.000
_cell.length_c   1.000
_cell.angle_alpha   90.00
_cell.angle_beta   90.00
_cell.angle_gamma   90.00
#
_symmetry.space_group_name_H-M   'P 1'
#
loop_
_entity.id
_entity.type
_entity.pdbx_description
1 polymer ?
#
loop_
_entity_poly.entity_id
_entity_poly.type
_entity_poly.pdbx_seq_one_letter_code
_entity_poly.pdbx_strand_id
1 'polypeptide(L)'
;MSVADDISDDALVQRFPGEAITHDNAAHYRGRLRRELLLNRCADCGRWHAPPKPICPDCWSSAVSAEPVRGDGVIFMAILLHRGPPAPGVDYSTPYPVVTVELDEQSGLRFTSTVVGADNDDIRIGAAVRLDWADRAGAPIPVFALKEPRA
;
A
#
# COMPACT_ATOMS: atom_id res chain seq x y z
N MET A 1 2.47 13.46 -19.58
CA MET A 1 3.28 12.51 -18.80
C MET A 1 3.67 13.13 -17.48
N SER A 2 3.54 12.38 -16.43
CA SER A 2 3.92 12.85 -15.09
C SER A 2 5.43 12.69 -14.92
N VAL A 3 6.05 13.53 -14.07
CA VAL A 3 7.48 13.42 -13.73
C VAL A 3 7.84 12.01 -13.25
N ALA A 4 6.88 11.31 -12.64
CA ALA A 4 7.07 9.95 -12.15
C ALA A 4 7.30 8.90 -13.24
N ASP A 5 6.79 9.16 -14.45
CA ASP A 5 6.95 8.25 -15.59
C ASP A 5 8.27 8.49 -16.33
N ASP A 6 8.85 9.67 -16.14
CA ASP A 6 10.06 10.10 -16.86
C ASP A 6 11.37 9.82 -16.11
N ILE A 7 11.30 9.45 -14.84
CA ILE A 7 12.53 9.17 -14.08
C ILE A 7 13.08 7.78 -14.41
N SER A 8 14.41 7.66 -14.41
CA SER A 8 15.06 6.38 -14.65
C SER A 8 14.81 5.41 -13.49
N ASP A 9 15.04 4.12 -13.71
CA ASP A 9 14.94 3.11 -12.67
C ASP A 9 15.91 3.40 -11.51
N ASP A 10 17.12 3.86 -11.82
CA ASP A 10 18.08 4.25 -10.77
C ASP A 10 17.58 5.41 -9.93
N ALA A 11 16.97 6.41 -10.56
CA ALA A 11 16.37 7.53 -9.83
C ALA A 11 15.17 7.08 -8.98
N LEU A 12 14.39 6.13 -9.49
CA LEU A 12 13.28 5.54 -8.73
C LEU A 12 13.76 4.86 -7.44
N VAL A 13 14.82 4.05 -7.56
CA VAL A 13 15.41 3.37 -6.39
C VAL A 13 15.89 4.38 -5.35
N GLN A 14 16.50 5.48 -5.79
CA GLN A 14 16.98 6.53 -4.88
C GLN A 14 15.85 7.26 -4.15
N ARG A 15 14.66 7.30 -4.74
CA ARG A 15 13.50 7.95 -4.10
C ARG A 15 12.91 7.12 -2.95
N PHE A 16 13.19 5.83 -2.90
CA PHE A 16 12.66 4.93 -1.88
C PHE A 16 13.79 4.19 -1.16
N PRO A 17 14.61 4.91 -0.36
CA PRO A 17 15.71 4.27 0.36
C PRO A 17 15.18 3.23 1.35
N GLY A 18 15.82 2.07 1.37
CA GLY A 18 15.41 0.95 2.24
C GLY A 18 14.33 0.05 1.65
N GLU A 19 13.79 0.38 0.47
CA GLU A 19 12.82 -0.48 -0.21
C GLU A 19 13.51 -1.34 -1.28
N ALA A 20 13.09 -2.59 -1.38
CA ALA A 20 13.60 -3.51 -2.40
C ALA A 20 12.78 -3.36 -3.67
N ILE A 21 13.22 -2.49 -4.58
CA ILE A 21 12.55 -2.28 -5.86
C ILE A 21 13.10 -3.27 -6.88
N THR A 22 12.19 -4.01 -7.51
CA THR A 22 12.50 -5.01 -8.52
C THR A 22 11.72 -4.70 -9.80
N HIS A 23 12.01 -5.43 -10.85
CA HIS A 23 11.26 -5.35 -12.10
C HIS A 23 9.74 -5.56 -11.87
N ASP A 24 9.38 -6.44 -10.94
CA ASP A 24 7.98 -6.80 -10.72
C ASP A 24 7.19 -5.73 -9.96
N ASN A 25 7.84 -4.93 -9.11
CA ASN A 25 7.16 -3.95 -8.28
C ASN A 25 7.47 -2.48 -8.64
N ALA A 26 8.31 -2.25 -9.66
CA ALA A 26 8.69 -0.89 -10.05
C ALA A 26 7.48 -0.02 -10.40
N ALA A 27 6.49 -0.59 -11.08
CA ALA A 27 5.26 0.14 -11.42
C ALA A 27 4.48 0.60 -10.18
N HIS A 28 4.43 -0.23 -9.14
CA HIS A 28 3.82 0.14 -7.87
C HIS A 28 4.50 1.37 -7.25
N TYR A 29 5.84 1.39 -7.23
CA TYR A 29 6.59 2.53 -6.67
C TYR A 29 6.47 3.78 -7.54
N ARG A 30 6.42 3.64 -8.86
CA ARG A 30 6.12 4.79 -9.75
C ARG A 30 4.74 5.36 -9.45
N GLY A 31 3.76 4.50 -9.21
CA GLY A 31 2.43 4.91 -8.81
C GLY A 31 2.43 5.71 -7.50
N ARG A 32 3.26 5.33 -6.53
CA ARG A 32 3.37 6.07 -5.27
C ARG A 32 3.78 7.54 -5.51
N LEU A 33 4.68 7.79 -6.44
CA LEU A 33 5.10 9.16 -6.77
C LEU A 33 3.96 10.02 -7.33
N ARG A 34 2.95 9.38 -7.93
CA ARG A 34 1.74 10.04 -8.41
C ARG A 34 0.60 10.00 -7.40
N ARG A 35 0.83 9.41 -6.22
CA ARG A 35 -0.20 9.15 -5.20
C ARG A 35 -1.32 8.26 -5.76
N GLU A 36 -0.93 7.23 -6.48
CA GLU A 36 -1.81 6.18 -6.97
C GLU A 36 -1.36 4.83 -6.41
N LEU A 37 -2.28 4.09 -5.81
CA LEU A 37 -1.98 2.74 -5.33
C LEU A 37 -2.22 1.77 -6.49
N LEU A 38 -1.12 1.30 -7.09
CA LEU A 38 -1.15 0.34 -8.19
C LEU A 38 -0.90 -1.06 -7.66
N LEU A 39 -1.82 -1.95 -7.91
CA LEU A 39 -1.69 -3.38 -7.62
C LEU A 39 -1.81 -4.17 -8.92
N ASN A 40 -1.28 -5.38 -8.93
CA ASN A 40 -1.29 -6.19 -10.14
C ASN A 40 -2.66 -6.80 -10.41
N ARG A 41 -3.04 -6.80 -11.69
CA ARG A 41 -4.26 -7.46 -12.15
C ARG A 41 -3.96 -8.29 -13.40
N CYS A 42 -4.50 -9.48 -13.45
CA CYS A 42 -4.40 -10.34 -14.63
C CYS A 42 -5.43 -9.92 -15.68
N ALA A 43 -4.97 -9.69 -16.92
CA ALA A 43 -5.87 -9.32 -18.02
C ALA A 43 -6.71 -10.52 -18.49
N ASP A 44 -6.22 -11.74 -18.31
CA ASP A 44 -6.91 -12.94 -18.80
C ASP A 44 -8.04 -13.40 -17.87
N CYS A 45 -7.79 -13.46 -16.55
CA CYS A 45 -8.83 -13.89 -15.60
C CYS A 45 -9.41 -12.75 -14.75
N GLY A 46 -8.85 -11.55 -14.83
CA GLY A 46 -9.32 -10.38 -14.09
C GLY A 46 -8.94 -10.35 -12.62
N ARG A 47 -8.18 -11.32 -12.14
CA ARG A 47 -7.86 -11.41 -10.72
C ARG A 47 -6.79 -10.42 -10.32
N TRP A 48 -7.04 -9.70 -9.22
CA TRP A 48 -6.07 -8.85 -8.55
C TRP A 48 -5.15 -9.69 -7.67
N HIS A 49 -3.91 -9.28 -7.52
CA HIS A 49 -3.00 -9.89 -6.54
C HIS A 49 -1.97 -8.89 -6.01
N ALA A 50 -1.62 -9.11 -4.76
CA ALA A 50 -0.54 -8.44 -4.05
C ALA A 50 0.13 -9.49 -3.14
N PRO A 51 1.46 -9.52 -3.05
CA PRO A 51 2.44 -8.63 -3.69
C PRO A 51 2.53 -8.84 -5.20
N PRO A 52 3.18 -7.90 -5.92
CA PRO A 52 3.36 -8.02 -7.36
C PRO A 52 4.14 -9.27 -7.77
N LYS A 53 3.64 -9.97 -8.76
CA LYS A 53 4.23 -11.18 -9.33
C LYS A 53 4.18 -11.10 -10.85
N PRO A 54 5.16 -11.68 -11.56
CA PRO A 54 5.18 -11.63 -13.02
C PRO A 54 4.15 -12.53 -13.69
N ILE A 55 3.60 -13.48 -12.95
CA ILE A 55 2.64 -14.48 -13.43
C ILE A 55 1.45 -14.49 -12.48
N CYS A 56 0.24 -14.55 -13.03
CA CYS A 56 -0.98 -14.66 -12.23
C CYS A 56 -0.95 -15.94 -11.38
N PRO A 57 -1.16 -15.84 -10.06
CA PRO A 57 -1.14 -17.02 -9.20
C PRO A 57 -2.33 -17.95 -9.43
N ASP A 58 -3.39 -17.51 -10.08
CA ASP A 58 -4.60 -18.29 -10.29
C ASP A 58 -4.64 -19.00 -11.63
N CYS A 59 -4.36 -18.28 -12.74
CA CYS A 59 -4.47 -18.85 -14.08
C CYS A 59 -3.13 -19.03 -14.80
N TRP A 60 -2.03 -18.61 -14.17
CA TRP A 60 -0.66 -18.71 -14.67
C TRP A 60 -0.36 -17.88 -15.92
N SER A 61 -1.25 -16.97 -16.27
CA SER A 61 -1.02 -16.04 -17.37
C SER A 61 0.12 -15.06 -17.03
N SER A 62 0.90 -14.69 -18.04
CA SER A 62 1.88 -13.61 -17.96
C SER A 62 1.30 -12.24 -18.28
N ALA A 63 0.02 -12.15 -18.66
CA ALA A 63 -0.66 -10.90 -18.97
C ALA A 63 -1.07 -10.15 -17.71
N VAL A 64 -0.08 -9.81 -16.89
CA VAL A 64 -0.25 -9.12 -15.60
C VAL A 64 0.26 -7.70 -15.74
N SER A 65 -0.54 -6.73 -15.29
CA SER A 65 -0.14 -5.32 -15.27
C SER A 65 -0.59 -4.64 -14.00
N ALA A 66 0.09 -3.55 -13.65
CA ALA A 66 -0.28 -2.75 -12.48
C ALA A 66 -1.43 -1.81 -12.85
N GLU A 67 -2.51 -1.86 -12.06
CA GLU A 67 -3.69 -1.02 -12.25
C GLU A 67 -4.07 -0.32 -10.94
N PRO A 68 -4.65 0.89 -11.00
CA PRO A 68 -5.02 1.62 -9.79
C PRO A 68 -6.21 0.98 -9.08
N VAL A 69 -6.12 0.91 -7.76
CA VAL A 69 -7.24 0.60 -6.88
C VAL A 69 -7.75 1.87 -6.21
N ARG A 70 -9.01 1.89 -5.82
CA ARG A 70 -9.57 3.03 -5.07
C ARG A 70 -8.98 3.13 -3.68
N GLY A 71 -8.69 1.98 -3.07
CA GLY A 71 -8.11 1.91 -1.74
C GLY A 71 -9.14 1.99 -0.61
N ASP A 72 -10.42 1.90 -0.92
CA ASP A 72 -11.45 1.67 0.10
C ASP A 72 -11.41 0.22 0.54
N GLY A 73 -11.67 -0.02 1.82
CA GLY A 73 -11.67 -1.37 2.35
C GLY A 73 -12.02 -1.42 3.82
N VAL A 74 -11.76 -2.56 4.43
CA VAL A 74 -11.96 -2.78 5.85
C VAL A 74 -10.70 -3.32 6.49
N ILE A 75 -10.47 -2.98 7.74
CA ILE A 75 -9.35 -3.52 8.51
C ILE A 75 -9.61 -5.00 8.75
N PHE A 76 -8.77 -5.84 8.16
CA PHE A 76 -8.79 -7.29 8.32
C PHE A 76 -8.00 -7.71 9.56
N MET A 77 -6.85 -7.06 9.80
CA MET A 77 -5.99 -7.33 10.94
C MET A 77 -5.34 -6.02 11.39
N ALA A 78 -5.16 -5.88 12.69
CA ALA A 78 -4.49 -4.73 13.29
C ALA A 78 -3.58 -5.18 14.42
N ILE A 79 -2.38 -4.64 14.45
CA ILE A 79 -1.43 -4.82 15.53
C ILE A 79 -0.86 -3.48 15.97
N LEU A 80 -0.42 -3.40 17.21
CA LEU A 80 0.27 -2.24 17.74
C LEU A 80 1.71 -2.61 18.03
N LEU A 81 2.65 -1.97 17.35
CA LEU A 81 4.06 -2.21 17.55
C LEU A 81 4.60 -1.32 18.66
N HIS A 82 5.06 -1.93 19.74
CA HIS A 82 5.72 -1.23 20.84
C HIS A 82 7.23 -1.06 20.57
N ARG A 83 7.78 -1.85 19.69
CA ARG A 83 9.17 -1.83 19.24
C ARG A 83 9.27 -2.28 17.80
N GLY A 84 10.29 -1.80 17.12
CA GLY A 84 10.61 -2.24 15.77
C GLY A 84 11.96 -1.69 15.34
N PRO A 85 12.41 -2.05 14.14
CA PRO A 85 13.62 -1.47 13.58
C PRO A 85 13.42 0.03 13.36
N PRO A 86 14.49 0.83 13.47
CA PRO A 86 14.41 2.25 13.12
C PRO A 86 13.92 2.40 11.68
N ALA A 87 12.91 3.26 11.50
CA ALA A 87 12.38 3.58 10.18
C ALA A 87 12.02 5.06 10.14
N PRO A 88 12.26 5.74 9.01
CA PRO A 88 11.90 7.16 8.90
C PRO A 88 10.40 7.37 9.13
N GLY A 89 10.05 8.37 9.94
CA GLY A 89 8.65 8.70 10.23
C GLY A 89 7.94 7.76 11.18
N VAL A 90 8.63 6.79 11.75
CA VAL A 90 8.04 5.86 12.75
C VAL A 90 8.58 6.19 14.12
N ASP A 91 7.68 6.49 15.05
CA ASP A 91 7.98 6.80 16.44
C ASP A 91 7.33 5.74 17.33
N TYR A 92 8.15 5.03 18.09
CA TYR A 92 7.69 3.98 19.02
C TYR A 92 7.47 4.48 20.44
N SER A 93 7.50 5.79 20.68
CA SER A 93 7.17 6.36 22.01
C SER A 93 5.71 6.11 22.38
N THR A 94 4.85 6.01 21.39
CA THR A 94 3.50 5.44 21.49
C THR A 94 3.43 4.20 20.60
N PRO A 95 2.58 3.22 20.91
CA PRO A 95 2.44 2.06 20.04
C PRO A 95 2.08 2.45 18.61
N TYR A 96 2.84 1.92 17.64
CA TYR A 96 2.69 2.26 16.24
C TYR A 96 1.71 1.26 15.58
N PRO A 97 0.59 1.74 15.01
CA PRO A 97 -0.39 0.85 14.42
C PRO A 97 0.09 0.32 13.07
N VAL A 98 -0.09 -0.98 12.85
CA VAL A 98 0.08 -1.62 11.55
C VAL A 98 -1.21 -2.37 11.25
N VAL A 99 -1.78 -2.12 10.08
CA VAL A 99 -3.04 -2.73 9.68
C VAL A 99 -2.88 -3.45 8.35
N THR A 100 -3.59 -4.55 8.20
CA THR A 100 -3.82 -5.18 6.91
C THR A 100 -5.25 -4.91 6.53
N VAL A 101 -5.43 -4.23 5.40
CA VAL A 101 -6.73 -3.84 4.88
C VAL A 101 -7.13 -4.79 3.77
N GLU A 102 -8.35 -5.32 3.85
CA GLU A 102 -8.94 -6.03 2.72
C GLU A 102 -9.64 -5.01 1.84
N LEU A 103 -9.16 -4.91 0.60
CA LEU A 103 -9.63 -3.90 -0.36
C LEU A 103 -10.94 -4.34 -1.02
N ASP A 104 -11.80 -3.37 -1.32
CA ASP A 104 -13.14 -3.62 -1.87
C ASP A 104 -13.12 -4.25 -3.26
N GLU A 105 -12.01 -4.10 -4.02
CA GLU A 105 -11.90 -4.60 -5.37
C GLU A 105 -12.05 -6.12 -5.47
N GLN A 106 -11.63 -6.85 -4.44
CA GLN A 106 -11.67 -8.31 -4.48
C GLN A 106 -11.56 -8.91 -3.09
N SER A 107 -12.35 -9.93 -2.79
CA SER A 107 -12.20 -10.72 -1.57
C SER A 107 -10.80 -11.34 -1.51
N GLY A 108 -10.13 -11.16 -0.37
CA GLY A 108 -8.78 -11.66 -0.16
C GLY A 108 -7.67 -10.77 -0.70
N LEU A 109 -7.99 -9.66 -1.38
CA LEU A 109 -6.99 -8.69 -1.80
C LEU A 109 -6.62 -7.80 -0.62
N ARG A 110 -5.41 -7.94 -0.12
CA ARG A 110 -4.96 -7.29 1.11
C ARG A 110 -3.74 -6.43 0.89
N PHE A 111 -3.70 -5.32 1.60
CA PHE A 111 -2.56 -4.41 1.59
C PHE A 111 -2.26 -3.97 3.01
N THR A 112 -0.98 -4.02 3.39
CA THR A 112 -0.54 -3.71 4.75
C THR A 112 0.10 -2.32 4.79
N SER A 113 -0.35 -1.49 5.72
CA SER A 113 0.19 -0.17 5.98
C SER A 113 -0.19 0.27 7.39
N THR A 114 -0.32 1.58 7.62
CA THR A 114 -0.73 2.15 8.90
C THR A 114 -2.01 2.96 8.75
N VAL A 115 -2.62 3.32 9.86
CA VAL A 115 -3.73 4.27 9.92
C VAL A 115 -3.23 5.59 10.48
N VAL A 116 -3.60 6.68 9.82
CA VAL A 116 -3.26 8.05 10.24
C VAL A 116 -4.52 8.80 10.68
N GLY A 117 -4.34 9.81 11.52
CA GLY A 117 -5.43 10.68 11.93
C GLY A 117 -6.46 10.07 12.86
N ALA A 118 -6.12 8.97 13.55
CA ALA A 118 -7.01 8.31 14.50
C ALA A 118 -6.24 7.86 15.73
N ASP A 119 -6.93 7.77 16.85
CA ASP A 119 -6.38 7.16 18.06
C ASP A 119 -6.30 5.65 17.90
N ASN A 120 -5.31 5.03 18.54
CA ASN A 120 -5.13 3.57 18.46
C ASN A 120 -6.37 2.79 18.91
N ASP A 121 -7.12 3.33 19.87
CA ASP A 121 -8.34 2.69 20.38
C ASP A 121 -9.46 2.62 19.35
N ASP A 122 -9.42 3.48 18.33
CA ASP A 122 -10.41 3.51 17.25
C ASP A 122 -10.03 2.61 16.06
N ILE A 123 -8.80 2.10 16.07
CA ILE A 123 -8.29 1.20 15.02
C ILE A 123 -8.70 -0.23 15.36
N ARG A 124 -9.76 -0.71 14.73
CA ARG A 124 -10.38 -2.01 15.05
C ARG A 124 -10.61 -2.83 13.81
N ILE A 125 -10.52 -4.15 13.98
CA ILE A 125 -10.89 -5.09 12.92
C ILE A 125 -12.35 -4.85 12.53
N GLY A 126 -12.59 -4.78 11.23
CA GLY A 126 -13.92 -4.50 10.66
C GLY A 126 -14.20 -3.01 10.42
N ALA A 127 -13.34 -2.11 10.88
CA ALA A 127 -13.53 -0.68 10.62
C ALA A 127 -13.30 -0.36 9.14
N ALA A 128 -14.19 0.46 8.57
CA ALA A 128 -14.06 0.93 7.21
C ALA A 128 -12.97 1.99 7.10
N VAL A 129 -12.16 1.87 6.07
CA VAL A 129 -11.04 2.79 5.81
C VAL A 129 -11.01 3.23 4.35
N ARG A 130 -10.36 4.35 4.11
CA ARG A 130 -10.04 4.84 2.77
C ARG A 130 -8.53 5.04 2.66
N LEU A 131 -8.04 4.97 1.42
CA LEU A 131 -6.66 5.28 1.10
C LEU A 131 -6.38 6.76 1.37
N ASP A 132 -5.24 7.02 1.95
CA ASP A 132 -4.69 8.35 2.14
C ASP A 132 -3.17 8.29 1.88
N TRP A 133 -2.50 9.42 1.91
CA TRP A 133 -1.09 9.51 1.58
C TRP A 133 -0.35 10.29 2.65
N ALA A 134 0.82 9.80 3.01
CA ALA A 134 1.75 10.48 3.88
C ALA A 134 3.12 10.53 3.22
N ASP A 135 4.00 11.39 3.70
CA ASP A 135 5.38 11.44 3.22
C ASP A 135 6.29 10.70 4.20
N ARG A 136 7.16 9.87 3.64
CA ARG A 136 8.20 9.17 4.40
C ARG A 136 9.51 9.26 3.63
N ALA A 137 10.53 9.79 4.29
CA ALA A 137 11.86 9.98 3.66
C ALA A 137 11.79 10.75 2.33
N GLY A 138 10.88 11.73 2.23
CA GLY A 138 10.72 12.56 1.05
C GLY A 138 9.93 11.94 -0.11
N ALA A 139 9.26 10.81 0.12
CA ALA A 139 8.45 10.16 -0.90
C ALA A 139 7.07 9.78 -0.34
N PRO A 140 6.01 9.81 -1.18
CA PRO A 140 4.68 9.41 -0.74
C PRO A 140 4.59 7.93 -0.39
N ILE A 141 3.91 7.62 0.71
CA ILE A 141 3.53 6.25 1.06
C ILE A 141 2.02 6.15 1.19
N PRO A 142 1.42 5.03 0.72
CA PRO A 142 0.00 4.81 0.93
C PRO A 142 -0.26 4.45 2.38
N VAL A 143 -1.20 5.13 2.97
CA VAL A 143 -1.68 4.92 4.34
C VAL A 143 -3.21 4.88 4.32
N PHE A 144 -3.83 4.59 5.45
CA PHE A 144 -5.28 4.56 5.53
C PHE A 144 -5.80 5.55 6.57
N ALA A 145 -7.01 6.04 6.35
CA ALA A 145 -7.75 6.84 7.30
C ALA A 145 -9.09 6.19 7.55
N LEU A 146 -9.60 6.30 8.78
CA LEU A 146 -10.93 5.78 9.10
C LEU A 146 -11.98 6.58 8.32
N LYS A 147 -12.95 5.90 7.70
CA LYS A 147 -14.02 6.55 6.94
C LYS A 147 -14.96 7.34 7.81
N GLU A 148 -15.26 6.82 8.99
CA GLU A 148 -16.13 7.46 9.94
C GLU A 148 -15.40 7.62 11.26
N PRO A 149 -14.93 8.84 11.59
CA PRO A 149 -14.53 9.10 12.95
C PRO A 149 -15.79 8.93 13.81
N ARG A 150 -15.70 8.12 14.84
CA ARG A 150 -16.80 7.95 15.77
C ARG A 150 -17.17 9.30 16.37
N ALA A 151 -18.43 9.61 16.24
CA ALA A 151 -18.99 10.70 17.02
C ALA A 151 -18.89 10.35 18.52
#